data_ae9f660e1a65aaaf40bd8d5c84bf1d82
#
_entry.id   ae9f660e1a65aaaf40bd8d5c84bf1d82
#
_cell.length_a   1.000
_cell.length_b   1.000
_cell.length_c   1.000
_cell.angle_alpha   90.00
_cell.angle_beta   90.00
_cell.angle_gamma   90.00
#
_symmetry.space_group_name_H-M   'P 1'
#
loop_
_entity.id
_entity.type
_entity.pdbx_description
1 polymer ?
#
loop_
_entity_poly.entity_id
_entity_poly.type
_entity_poly.pdbx_seq_one_letter_code
_entity_poly.pdbx_strand_id
1 'polypeptide(L)'
;MQSAVNLWPLLGVVVVVAGFLLRANPVLVAVAACGVTGVAAAMPVMALLESLGTAFVKTRNLPLILLLPLAAIGLLERFGLREQAQSVIAKVRSATAGRLLIVYLFARESTAAMGLTSLGGHPTMVRPLVAPMAEAAAETQHGSLPERVRHRIRAMSAATDNIGLFFGEDIFVAFGAIVLMHTILQAEGIEVNPLHIALWGIPTAITAFVIHAWNLRRLDAEIKREVQREAAKEAA
;
A
#
# COMPACT_ATOMS: atom_id res chain seq x y z
N MET A 1 -2.01 -35.84 -29.29
CA MET A 1 -1.25 -36.21 -28.10
C MET A 1 -1.21 -34.99 -27.20
N GLN A 2 -1.98 -34.98 -26.13
CA GLN A 2 -1.88 -33.90 -25.11
C GLN A 2 -0.55 -34.14 -24.40
N SER A 3 0.43 -33.25 -24.60
CA SER A 3 1.65 -33.24 -23.80
C SER A 3 1.22 -32.95 -22.36
N ALA A 4 1.54 -33.90 -21.47
CA ALA A 4 1.31 -33.70 -20.03
C ALA A 4 2.00 -32.38 -19.59
N VAL A 5 1.26 -31.49 -18.99
CA VAL A 5 1.78 -30.21 -18.51
C VAL A 5 2.84 -30.49 -17.45
N ASN A 6 4.07 -30.07 -17.69
CA ASN A 6 5.14 -30.21 -16.71
C ASN A 6 4.96 -29.19 -15.59
N LEU A 7 4.59 -29.65 -14.39
CA LEU A 7 4.39 -28.80 -13.22
C LEU A 7 5.64 -28.60 -12.36
N TRP A 8 6.74 -29.31 -12.64
CA TRP A 8 7.98 -29.22 -11.87
C TRP A 8 8.56 -27.79 -11.78
N PRO A 9 8.46 -26.94 -12.80
CA PRO A 9 8.91 -25.54 -12.70
C PRO A 9 8.21 -24.73 -11.59
N LEU A 10 7.03 -25.16 -11.13
CA LEU A 10 6.35 -24.52 -10.01
C LEU A 10 7.08 -24.67 -8.66
N LEU A 11 8.10 -25.53 -8.58
CA LEU A 11 9.00 -25.58 -7.42
C LEU A 11 9.66 -24.23 -7.13
N GLY A 12 9.88 -23.40 -8.14
CA GLY A 12 10.35 -22.02 -7.92
C GLY A 12 9.40 -21.18 -7.09
N VAL A 13 8.09 -21.38 -7.24
CA VAL A 13 7.08 -20.69 -6.40
C VAL A 13 7.19 -21.15 -4.94
N VAL A 14 7.41 -22.45 -4.73
CA VAL A 14 7.63 -23.00 -3.38
C VAL A 14 8.87 -22.37 -2.72
N VAL A 15 9.94 -22.18 -3.49
CA VAL A 15 11.17 -21.50 -3.01
C VAL A 15 10.87 -20.05 -2.61
N VAL A 16 10.08 -19.34 -3.40
CA VAL A 16 9.67 -17.96 -3.07
C VAL A 16 8.90 -17.94 -1.75
N VAL A 17 7.87 -18.76 -1.61
CA VAL A 17 7.04 -18.82 -0.41
C VAL A 17 7.87 -19.19 0.82
N ALA A 18 8.69 -20.26 0.71
CA ALA A 18 9.58 -20.68 1.80
C ALA A 18 10.61 -19.61 2.17
N GLY A 19 11.21 -18.95 1.18
CA GLY A 19 12.18 -17.89 1.40
C GLY A 19 11.60 -16.69 2.16
N PHE A 20 10.38 -16.27 1.83
CA PHE A 20 9.71 -15.20 2.57
C PHE A 20 9.28 -15.62 3.97
N LEU A 21 8.80 -16.84 4.16
CA LEU A 21 8.48 -17.39 5.48
C LEU A 21 9.72 -17.43 6.40
N LEU A 22 10.88 -17.78 5.82
CA LEU A 22 12.18 -17.79 6.52
C LEU A 22 12.80 -16.40 6.67
N ARG A 23 12.13 -15.34 6.18
CA ARG A 23 12.63 -13.95 6.19
C ARG A 23 13.99 -13.78 5.52
N ALA A 24 14.27 -14.60 4.49
CA ALA A 24 15.49 -14.51 3.71
C ALA A 24 15.50 -13.22 2.84
N ASN A 25 16.70 -12.85 2.38
CA ASN A 25 16.83 -11.67 1.50
C ASN A 25 16.05 -11.88 0.19
N PRO A 26 15.11 -10.97 -0.18
CA PRO A 26 14.27 -11.12 -1.35
C PRO A 26 15.02 -11.33 -2.67
N VAL A 27 16.18 -10.69 -2.83
CA VAL A 27 17.01 -10.83 -4.04
C VAL A 27 17.58 -12.26 -4.15
N LEU A 28 18.09 -12.79 -3.03
CA LEU A 28 18.60 -14.16 -3.00
C LEU A 28 17.50 -15.18 -3.23
N VAL A 29 16.32 -14.95 -2.67
CA VAL A 29 15.12 -15.79 -2.88
C VAL A 29 14.74 -15.80 -4.36
N ALA A 30 14.70 -14.64 -5.02
CA ALA A 30 14.38 -14.53 -6.44
C ALA A 30 15.40 -15.28 -7.31
N VAL A 31 16.71 -15.10 -7.06
CA VAL A 31 17.78 -15.79 -7.81
C VAL A 31 17.70 -17.29 -7.59
N ALA A 32 17.49 -17.76 -6.35
CA ALA A 32 17.33 -19.17 -6.04
C ALA A 32 16.10 -19.77 -6.73
N ALA A 33 14.97 -19.06 -6.71
CA ALA A 33 13.74 -19.49 -7.39
C ALA A 33 13.94 -19.61 -8.90
N CYS A 34 14.63 -18.66 -9.53
CA CYS A 34 14.98 -18.75 -10.96
C CYS A 34 15.84 -19.98 -11.25
N GLY A 35 16.86 -20.24 -10.42
CA GLY A 35 17.73 -21.42 -10.56
C GLY A 35 16.95 -22.74 -10.44
N VAL A 36 16.11 -22.85 -9.37
CA VAL A 36 15.30 -24.06 -9.14
C VAL A 36 14.29 -24.26 -10.28
N THR A 37 13.62 -23.18 -10.74
CA THR A 37 12.70 -23.27 -11.87
C THR A 37 13.39 -23.75 -13.14
N GLY A 38 14.57 -23.21 -13.46
CA GLY A 38 15.35 -23.61 -14.64
C GLY A 38 15.78 -25.07 -14.59
N VAL A 39 16.29 -25.56 -13.46
CA VAL A 39 16.66 -26.95 -13.25
C VAL A 39 15.44 -27.87 -13.34
N ALA A 40 14.33 -27.50 -12.69
CA ALA A 40 13.09 -28.25 -12.72
C ALA A 40 12.45 -28.31 -14.11
N ALA A 41 12.69 -27.28 -14.95
CA ALA A 41 12.32 -27.25 -16.35
C ALA A 41 13.29 -28.02 -17.27
N ALA A 42 14.33 -28.67 -16.69
CA ALA A 42 15.39 -29.34 -17.42
C ALA A 42 16.14 -28.44 -18.43
N MET A 43 16.25 -27.14 -18.11
CA MET A 43 16.99 -26.20 -18.96
C MET A 43 18.49 -26.40 -18.83
N PRO A 44 19.26 -26.44 -19.95
CA PRO A 44 20.71 -26.37 -19.89
C PRO A 44 21.16 -25.08 -19.17
N VAL A 45 22.24 -25.17 -18.39
CA VAL A 45 22.74 -24.02 -17.62
C VAL A 45 23.00 -22.80 -18.51
N MET A 46 23.54 -23.02 -19.71
CA MET A 46 23.80 -21.94 -20.67
C MET A 46 22.52 -21.27 -21.14
N ALA A 47 21.44 -22.02 -21.41
CA ALA A 47 20.14 -21.48 -21.80
C ALA A 47 19.48 -20.72 -20.64
N LEU A 48 19.66 -21.18 -19.40
CA LEU A 48 19.20 -20.47 -18.21
C LEU A 48 19.92 -19.11 -18.05
N LEU A 49 21.24 -19.09 -18.19
CA LEU A 49 22.03 -17.85 -18.11
C LEU A 49 21.69 -16.88 -19.26
N GLU A 50 21.49 -17.38 -20.47
CA GLU A 50 21.07 -16.58 -21.62
C GLU A 50 19.68 -15.99 -21.40
N SER A 51 18.74 -16.77 -20.87
CA SER A 51 17.39 -16.31 -20.52
C SER A 51 17.44 -15.21 -19.46
N LEU A 52 18.22 -15.39 -18.38
CA LEU A 52 18.41 -14.39 -17.33
C LEU A 52 19.06 -13.11 -17.88
N GLY A 53 20.09 -13.25 -18.71
CA GLY A 53 20.76 -12.12 -19.35
C GLY A 53 19.82 -11.33 -20.28
N THR A 54 19.04 -12.04 -21.07
CA THR A 54 18.03 -11.43 -21.96
C THR A 54 16.94 -10.71 -21.17
N ALA A 55 16.42 -11.34 -20.12
CA ALA A 55 15.43 -10.71 -19.24
C ALA A 55 16.00 -9.45 -18.56
N PHE A 56 17.24 -9.50 -18.06
CA PHE A 56 17.92 -8.35 -17.48
C PHE A 56 18.06 -7.20 -18.50
N VAL A 57 18.51 -7.48 -19.71
CA VAL A 57 18.66 -6.45 -20.76
C VAL A 57 17.30 -5.84 -21.14
N LYS A 58 16.25 -6.66 -21.24
CA LYS A 58 14.89 -6.18 -21.54
C LYS A 58 14.33 -5.28 -20.41
N THR A 59 14.61 -5.59 -19.16
CA THR A 59 14.03 -4.89 -18.00
C THR A 59 14.92 -3.81 -17.39
N ARG A 60 16.20 -3.68 -17.81
CA ARG A 60 17.17 -2.75 -17.23
C ARG A 60 16.74 -1.28 -17.21
N ASN A 61 15.85 -0.88 -18.12
CA ASN A 61 15.38 0.49 -18.21
C ASN A 61 14.18 0.78 -17.29
N LEU A 62 13.55 -0.25 -16.68
CA LEU A 62 12.41 -0.07 -15.78
C LEU A 62 12.71 0.86 -14.59
N PRO A 63 13.87 0.73 -13.91
CA PRO A 63 14.21 1.65 -12.81
C PRO A 63 14.31 3.11 -13.28
N LEU A 64 14.71 3.36 -14.53
CA LEU A 64 14.83 4.72 -15.06
C LEU A 64 13.49 5.44 -15.17
N ILE A 65 12.41 4.71 -15.48
CA ILE A 65 11.05 5.27 -15.55
C ILE A 65 10.62 5.76 -14.16
N LEU A 66 11.04 5.07 -13.10
CA LEU A 66 10.73 5.46 -11.71
C LEU A 66 11.62 6.59 -11.21
N LEU A 67 12.82 6.74 -11.74
CA LEU A 67 13.84 7.67 -11.25
C LEU A 67 13.38 9.14 -11.38
N LEU A 68 12.74 9.49 -12.49
CA LEU A 68 12.32 10.87 -12.76
C LEU A 68 11.17 11.32 -11.83
N PRO A 69 10.07 10.56 -11.64
CA PRO A 69 9.06 10.88 -10.63
C PRO A 69 9.64 10.93 -9.21
N LEU A 70 10.51 9.98 -8.83
CA LEU A 70 11.14 9.96 -7.50
C LEU A 70 12.02 11.18 -7.27
N ALA A 71 12.80 11.61 -8.27
CA ALA A 71 13.62 12.81 -8.17
C ALA A 71 12.76 14.06 -8.01
N ALA A 72 11.65 14.18 -8.77
CA ALA A 72 10.72 15.31 -8.65
C ALA A 72 10.05 15.33 -7.27
N ILE A 73 9.61 14.18 -6.76
CA ILE A 73 9.01 14.04 -5.41
C ILE A 73 10.04 14.42 -4.35
N GLY A 74 11.27 13.92 -4.43
CA GLY A 74 12.34 14.25 -3.49
C GLY A 74 12.67 15.75 -3.49
N LEU A 75 12.61 16.39 -4.64
CA LEU A 75 12.79 17.85 -4.75
C LEU A 75 11.64 18.60 -4.06
N LEU A 76 10.39 18.21 -4.30
CA LEU A 76 9.21 18.81 -3.67
C LEU A 76 9.25 18.63 -2.13
N GLU A 77 9.66 17.46 -1.63
CA GLU A 77 9.85 17.23 -0.20
C GLU A 77 10.90 18.16 0.41
N ARG A 78 12.02 18.35 -0.29
CA ARG A 78 13.06 19.28 0.15
C ARG A 78 12.56 20.74 0.25
N PHE A 79 11.57 21.11 -0.55
CA PHE A 79 10.93 22.42 -0.52
C PHE A 79 9.71 22.51 0.39
N GLY A 80 9.55 21.57 1.34
CA GLY A 80 8.55 21.68 2.39
C GLY A 80 7.16 21.12 2.02
N LEU A 81 7.07 20.25 1.02
CA LEU A 81 5.81 19.62 0.63
C LEU A 81 5.17 18.86 1.80
N ARG A 82 5.99 18.18 2.61
CA ARG A 82 5.53 17.41 3.78
C ARG A 82 4.96 18.32 4.86
N GLU A 83 5.65 19.40 5.19
CA GLU A 83 5.24 20.39 6.18
C GLU A 83 3.95 21.08 5.74
N GLN A 84 3.83 21.38 4.46
CA GLN A 84 2.61 21.94 3.89
C GLN A 84 1.44 20.95 3.97
N ALA A 85 1.66 19.68 3.65
CA ALA A 85 0.63 18.63 3.78
C ALA A 85 0.16 18.49 5.24
N GLN A 86 1.08 18.47 6.20
CA GLN A 86 0.76 18.44 7.64
C GLN A 86 -0.07 19.67 8.04
N SER A 87 0.31 20.87 7.57
CA SER A 87 -0.43 22.11 7.85
C SER A 87 -1.86 22.07 7.29
N VAL A 88 -2.05 21.49 6.11
CA VAL A 88 -3.39 21.33 5.51
C VAL A 88 -4.23 20.36 6.31
N ILE A 89 -3.68 19.20 6.68
CA ILE A 89 -4.39 18.19 7.49
C ILE A 89 -4.71 18.73 8.87
N ALA A 90 -3.80 19.46 9.52
CA ALA A 90 -4.02 20.08 10.83
C ALA A 90 -5.19 21.10 10.86
N LYS A 91 -5.54 21.69 9.71
CA LYS A 91 -6.67 22.59 9.58
C LYS A 91 -8.02 21.88 9.46
N VAL A 92 -8.02 20.57 9.24
CA VAL A 92 -9.25 19.78 9.13
C VAL A 92 -9.92 19.72 10.49
N ARG A 93 -11.01 20.47 10.65
CA ARG A 93 -11.88 20.42 11.82
C ARG A 93 -13.02 19.46 11.53
N SER A 94 -13.07 18.37 12.25
CA SER A 94 -14.12 17.36 12.09
C SER A 94 -14.86 17.13 13.40
N ALA A 95 -16.17 16.93 13.30
CA ALA A 95 -17.00 16.71 14.46
C ALA A 95 -16.79 15.34 15.12
N THR A 96 -16.24 14.35 14.39
CA THR A 96 -16.02 12.97 14.89
C THR A 96 -14.70 12.42 14.44
N ALA A 97 -14.17 11.43 15.20
CA ALA A 97 -12.96 10.70 14.83
C ALA A 97 -13.10 10.00 13.47
N GLY A 98 -14.23 9.34 13.23
CA GLY A 98 -14.47 8.63 11.97
C GLY A 98 -14.54 9.57 10.77
N ARG A 99 -15.17 10.74 10.89
CA ARG A 99 -15.20 11.73 9.79
C ARG A 99 -13.83 12.30 9.49
N LEU A 100 -13.03 12.59 10.51
CA LEU A 100 -11.65 13.05 10.33
C LEU A 100 -10.85 12.02 9.55
N LEU A 101 -10.95 10.74 9.93
CA LEU A 101 -10.24 9.66 9.26
C LEU A 101 -10.74 9.43 7.83
N ILE A 102 -12.02 9.67 7.52
CA ILE A 102 -12.54 9.62 6.13
C ILE A 102 -11.90 10.71 5.26
N VAL A 103 -11.79 11.94 5.79
CA VAL A 103 -11.12 13.03 5.07
C VAL A 103 -9.63 12.69 4.86
N TYR A 104 -8.98 12.15 5.89
CA TYR A 104 -7.59 11.71 5.78
C TYR A 104 -7.43 10.58 4.76
N LEU A 105 -8.33 9.59 4.75
CA LEU A 105 -8.34 8.49 3.76
C LEU A 105 -8.36 9.04 2.35
N PHE A 106 -9.28 9.96 2.06
CA PHE A 106 -9.39 10.60 0.74
C PHE A 106 -8.11 11.33 0.35
N ALA A 107 -7.57 12.14 1.26
CA ALA A 107 -6.33 12.87 1.01
C ALA A 107 -5.15 11.91 0.76
N ARG A 108 -5.05 10.84 1.58
CA ARG A 108 -3.98 9.85 1.49
C ARG A 108 -4.02 9.07 0.19
N GLU A 109 -5.20 8.58 -0.19
CA GLU A 109 -5.42 7.83 -1.42
C GLU A 109 -5.17 8.69 -2.66
N SER A 110 -5.68 9.95 -2.65
CA SER A 110 -5.44 10.89 -3.75
C SER A 110 -3.95 11.26 -3.91
N THR A 111 -3.25 11.51 -2.82
CA THR A 111 -1.80 11.82 -2.88
C THR A 111 -0.98 10.60 -3.31
N ALA A 112 -1.34 9.40 -2.86
CA ALA A 112 -0.69 8.17 -3.29
C ALA A 112 -0.92 7.89 -4.80
N ALA A 113 -2.13 8.13 -5.31
CA ALA A 113 -2.45 8.03 -6.74
C ALA A 113 -1.63 9.00 -7.61
N MET A 114 -1.15 10.10 -7.03
CA MET A 114 -0.23 11.04 -7.68
C MET A 114 1.25 10.66 -7.50
N GLY A 115 1.55 9.54 -6.83
CA GLY A 115 2.92 9.10 -6.51
C GLY A 115 3.53 9.75 -5.26
N LEU A 116 2.79 10.61 -4.55
CA LEU A 116 3.27 11.32 -3.35
C LEU A 116 3.15 10.42 -2.10
N THR A 117 3.68 9.21 -2.19
CA THR A 117 3.55 8.16 -1.17
C THR A 117 4.20 8.50 0.17
N SER A 118 5.23 9.35 0.13
CA SER A 118 6.00 9.79 1.29
C SER A 118 5.31 10.84 2.17
N LEU A 119 4.23 11.47 1.68
CA LEU A 119 3.48 12.49 2.46
C LEU A 119 2.75 11.93 3.66
N GLY A 120 2.44 10.64 3.68
CA GLY A 120 1.84 9.94 4.80
C GLY A 120 2.84 9.09 5.58
N GLY A 121 2.29 8.09 6.27
CA GLY A 121 3.06 7.11 7.01
C GLY A 121 2.96 7.26 8.52
N HIS A 122 3.19 6.14 9.19
CA HIS A 122 3.01 6.04 10.64
C HIS A 122 3.88 7.00 11.44
N PRO A 123 5.21 7.15 11.17
CA PRO A 123 6.07 8.03 11.97
C PRO A 123 5.89 9.51 11.62
N THR A 124 5.51 9.83 10.40
CA THR A 124 5.54 11.19 9.86
C THR A 124 4.19 11.90 9.90
N MET A 125 3.10 11.17 9.83
CA MET A 125 1.76 11.73 9.76
C MET A 125 0.81 11.11 10.79
N VAL A 126 0.72 9.78 10.87
CA VAL A 126 -0.29 9.12 11.71
C VAL A 126 -0.05 9.37 13.18
N ARG A 127 1.14 9.04 13.70
CA ARG A 127 1.47 9.16 15.12
C ARG A 127 1.52 10.61 15.62
N PRO A 128 2.18 11.54 14.91
CA PRO A 128 2.31 12.91 15.41
C PRO A 128 1.07 13.78 15.18
N LEU A 129 0.19 13.43 14.24
CA LEU A 129 -0.89 14.33 13.83
C LEU A 129 -2.26 13.64 13.78
N VAL A 130 -2.46 12.66 12.89
CA VAL A 130 -3.80 12.13 12.58
C VAL A 130 -4.43 11.40 13.77
N ALA A 131 -3.69 10.54 14.46
CA ALA A 131 -4.20 9.81 15.61
C ALA A 131 -4.53 10.73 16.79
N PRO A 132 -3.65 11.68 17.22
CA PRO A 132 -3.99 12.66 18.23
C PRO A 132 -5.20 13.54 17.87
N MET A 133 -5.33 13.96 16.61
CA MET A 133 -6.49 14.72 16.15
C MET A 133 -7.79 13.92 16.24
N ALA A 134 -7.75 12.63 15.87
CA ALA A 134 -8.90 11.74 15.96
C ALA A 134 -9.30 11.46 17.43
N GLU A 135 -8.30 11.30 18.32
CA GLU A 135 -8.54 11.19 19.77
C GLU A 135 -9.18 12.47 20.32
N ALA A 136 -8.64 13.64 20.01
CA ALA A 136 -9.18 14.91 20.47
C ALA A 136 -10.61 15.17 19.94
N ALA A 137 -10.92 14.78 18.71
CA ALA A 137 -12.27 14.86 18.17
C ALA A 137 -13.26 13.97 18.95
N ALA A 138 -12.85 12.77 19.33
CA ALA A 138 -13.66 11.88 20.17
C ALA A 138 -13.80 12.40 21.61
N GLU A 139 -12.72 12.93 22.21
CA GLU A 139 -12.74 13.54 23.55
C GLU A 139 -13.67 14.75 23.64
N THR A 140 -13.70 15.57 22.59
CA THR A 140 -14.59 16.73 22.51
C THR A 140 -16.07 16.31 22.57
N GLN A 141 -16.40 15.10 22.08
CA GLN A 141 -17.78 14.61 22.06
C GLN A 141 -18.17 13.81 23.29
N HIS A 142 -17.24 13.07 23.85
CA HIS A 142 -17.52 12.03 24.85
C HIS A 142 -16.83 12.25 26.19
N GLY A 143 -15.99 13.28 26.30
CA GLY A 143 -15.16 13.52 27.49
C GLY A 143 -13.95 12.60 27.51
N SER A 144 -13.50 12.24 28.73
CA SER A 144 -12.34 11.35 28.88
C SER A 144 -12.58 10.00 28.23
N LEU A 145 -11.62 9.54 27.42
CA LEU A 145 -11.71 8.28 26.69
C LEU A 145 -11.02 7.15 27.47
N PRO A 146 -11.67 5.98 27.60
CA PRO A 146 -11.01 4.78 28.09
C PRO A 146 -9.80 4.40 27.21
N GLU A 147 -8.76 3.83 27.81
CA GLU A 147 -7.52 3.49 27.09
C GLU A 147 -7.76 2.53 25.93
N ARG A 148 -8.69 1.62 26.08
CA ARG A 148 -9.12 0.71 25.01
C ARG A 148 -9.64 1.46 23.77
N VAL A 149 -10.40 2.53 23.97
CA VAL A 149 -10.94 3.37 22.90
C VAL A 149 -9.80 4.14 22.22
N ARG A 150 -8.85 4.70 22.99
CA ARG A 150 -7.66 5.36 22.44
C ARG A 150 -6.85 4.41 21.55
N HIS A 151 -6.58 3.19 22.02
CA HIS A 151 -5.90 2.18 21.22
C HIS A 151 -6.65 1.84 19.94
N ARG A 152 -7.99 1.76 20.00
CA ARG A 152 -8.81 1.51 18.82
C ARG A 152 -8.71 2.64 17.79
N ILE A 153 -8.77 3.89 18.23
CA ILE A 153 -8.62 5.07 17.36
C ILE A 153 -7.25 5.08 16.71
N ARG A 154 -6.16 4.83 17.46
CA ARG A 154 -4.79 4.74 16.93
C ARG A 154 -4.66 3.63 15.88
N ALA A 155 -5.21 2.46 16.16
CA ALA A 155 -5.20 1.34 15.23
C ALA A 155 -5.96 1.66 13.93
N MET A 156 -7.14 2.30 14.04
CA MET A 156 -7.92 2.70 12.87
C MET A 156 -7.24 3.83 12.08
N SER A 157 -6.57 4.76 12.74
CA SER A 157 -5.76 5.79 12.08
C SER A 157 -4.62 5.18 11.26
N ALA A 158 -3.95 4.17 11.82
CA ALA A 158 -2.90 3.43 11.13
C ALA A 158 -3.44 2.60 9.94
N ALA A 159 -4.58 1.94 10.13
CA ALA A 159 -5.25 1.19 9.06
C ALA A 159 -5.68 2.12 7.91
N THR A 160 -6.17 3.31 8.24
CA THR A 160 -6.58 4.32 7.25
C THR A 160 -5.40 4.76 6.37
N ASP A 161 -4.24 5.01 6.96
CA ASP A 161 -3.03 5.37 6.21
C ASP A 161 -2.59 4.23 5.27
N ASN A 162 -2.57 3.00 5.76
CA ASN A 162 -2.17 1.84 4.97
C ASN A 162 -3.12 1.58 3.79
N ILE A 163 -4.44 1.66 4.04
CA ILE A 163 -5.45 1.44 2.99
C ILE A 163 -5.36 2.54 1.94
N GLY A 164 -5.30 3.81 2.36
CA GLY A 164 -5.20 4.93 1.44
C GLY A 164 -3.89 4.91 0.64
N LEU A 165 -2.77 4.50 1.26
CA LEU A 165 -1.51 4.30 0.55
C LEU A 165 -1.65 3.19 -0.50
N PHE A 166 -2.01 1.98 -0.08
CA PHE A 166 -1.98 0.78 -0.91
C PHE A 166 -2.87 0.94 -2.16
N PHE A 167 -4.14 1.30 -1.95
CA PHE A 167 -5.08 1.41 -3.07
C PHE A 167 -4.87 2.69 -3.91
N GLY A 168 -4.28 3.73 -3.33
CA GLY A 168 -3.90 4.92 -4.09
C GLY A 168 -2.70 4.69 -4.99
N GLU A 169 -1.62 4.07 -4.49
CA GLU A 169 -0.41 3.85 -5.30
C GLU A 169 -0.63 2.88 -6.47
N ASP A 170 -1.60 1.97 -6.37
CA ASP A 170 -1.97 1.06 -7.45
C ASP A 170 -2.53 1.80 -8.70
N ILE A 171 -2.96 3.05 -8.56
CA ILE A 171 -3.41 3.91 -9.67
C ILE A 171 -2.25 4.70 -10.28
N PHE A 172 -1.12 4.81 -9.59
CA PHE A 172 0.01 5.60 -10.07
C PHE A 172 0.73 4.89 -11.23
N VAL A 173 0.68 5.49 -12.42
CA VAL A 173 1.19 4.90 -13.67
C VAL A 173 2.68 4.52 -13.64
N ALA A 174 3.49 5.23 -12.87
CA ALA A 174 4.90 4.92 -12.66
C ALA A 174 5.14 3.98 -11.46
N PHE A 175 4.10 3.35 -10.90
CA PHE A 175 4.24 2.34 -9.88
C PHE A 175 4.92 1.08 -10.44
N GLY A 176 5.84 0.50 -9.67
CA GLY A 176 6.67 -0.62 -10.15
C GLY A 176 5.87 -1.83 -10.66
N ALA A 177 4.72 -2.13 -10.04
CA ALA A 177 3.84 -3.21 -10.47
C ALA A 177 3.22 -2.95 -11.85
N ILE A 178 2.78 -1.71 -12.12
CA ILE A 178 2.22 -1.31 -13.43
C ILE A 178 3.27 -1.47 -14.52
N VAL A 179 4.48 -0.97 -14.25
CA VAL A 179 5.60 -1.04 -15.19
C VAL A 179 5.99 -2.51 -15.45
N LEU A 180 6.01 -3.35 -14.42
CA LEU A 180 6.29 -4.78 -14.56
C LEU A 180 5.21 -5.50 -15.39
N MET A 181 3.92 -5.28 -15.10
CA MET A 181 2.81 -5.85 -15.87
C MET A 181 2.89 -5.44 -17.34
N HIS A 182 3.13 -4.16 -17.62
CA HIS A 182 3.32 -3.68 -18.98
C HIS A 182 4.45 -4.40 -19.70
N THR A 183 5.60 -4.57 -19.03
CA THR A 183 6.77 -5.24 -19.64
C THR A 183 6.50 -6.71 -19.94
N ILE A 184 5.81 -7.42 -19.02
CA ILE A 184 5.46 -8.84 -19.22
C ILE A 184 4.49 -8.97 -20.42
N LEU A 185 3.44 -8.14 -20.47
CA LEU A 185 2.48 -8.17 -21.58
C LEU A 185 3.14 -7.86 -22.93
N GLN A 186 4.03 -6.87 -22.97
CA GLN A 186 4.81 -6.58 -24.17
C GLN A 186 5.71 -7.77 -24.60
N ALA A 187 6.30 -8.48 -23.65
CA ALA A 187 7.14 -9.64 -23.97
C ALA A 187 6.34 -10.80 -24.58
N GLU A 188 5.04 -10.90 -24.24
CA GLU A 188 4.08 -11.85 -24.83
C GLU A 188 3.40 -11.31 -26.12
N GLY A 189 3.85 -10.17 -26.64
CA GLY A 189 3.32 -9.58 -27.86
C GLY A 189 1.98 -8.86 -27.68
N ILE A 190 1.57 -8.59 -26.44
CA ILE A 190 0.34 -7.87 -26.11
C ILE A 190 0.68 -6.40 -25.89
N GLU A 191 0.30 -5.54 -26.85
CA GLU A 191 0.48 -4.10 -26.73
C GLU A 191 -0.58 -3.49 -25.81
N VAL A 192 -0.18 -2.99 -24.67
CA VAL A 192 -1.05 -2.32 -23.66
C VAL A 192 -0.44 -0.99 -23.27
N ASN A 193 -1.28 0.02 -23.11
CA ASN A 193 -0.84 1.29 -22.55
C ASN A 193 -0.75 1.18 -21.02
N PRO A 194 0.39 1.54 -20.40
CA PRO A 194 0.55 1.51 -18.93
C PRO A 194 -0.54 2.29 -18.19
N LEU A 195 -1.01 3.39 -18.77
CA LEU A 195 -2.10 4.18 -18.19
C LEU A 195 -3.40 3.36 -18.11
N HIS A 196 -3.71 2.54 -19.10
CA HIS A 196 -4.90 1.69 -19.05
C HIS A 196 -4.79 0.64 -17.93
N ILE A 197 -3.59 0.07 -17.71
CA ILE A 197 -3.36 -0.85 -16.59
C ILE A 197 -3.63 -0.13 -15.26
N ALA A 198 -3.05 1.06 -15.06
CA ALA A 198 -3.23 1.86 -13.85
C ALA A 198 -4.72 2.24 -13.62
N LEU A 199 -5.44 2.65 -14.66
CA LEU A 199 -6.85 3.03 -14.56
C LEU A 199 -7.77 1.89 -14.08
N TRP A 200 -7.40 0.63 -14.32
CA TRP A 200 -8.13 -0.52 -13.77
C TRP A 200 -7.99 -0.65 -12.25
N GLY A 201 -7.06 0.05 -11.62
CA GLY A 201 -6.97 0.19 -10.16
C GLY A 201 -8.08 1.09 -9.57
N ILE A 202 -8.68 2.01 -10.35
CA ILE A 202 -9.68 2.97 -9.85
C ILE A 202 -10.92 2.29 -9.23
N PRO A 203 -11.58 1.30 -9.86
CA PRO A 203 -12.71 0.60 -9.25
C PRO A 203 -12.36 -0.03 -7.90
N THR A 204 -11.14 -0.58 -7.79
CA THR A 204 -10.64 -1.21 -6.55
C THR A 204 -10.43 -0.16 -5.46
N ALA A 205 -9.81 0.98 -5.79
CA ALA A 205 -9.61 2.10 -4.87
C ALA A 205 -10.96 2.66 -4.38
N ILE A 206 -11.90 2.95 -5.28
CA ILE A 206 -13.24 3.41 -4.88
C ILE A 206 -13.92 2.41 -3.95
N THR A 207 -13.83 1.11 -4.24
CA THR A 207 -14.43 0.06 -3.40
C THR A 207 -13.78 0.03 -2.02
N ALA A 208 -12.45 0.10 -1.95
CA ALA A 208 -11.71 0.14 -0.70
C ALA A 208 -12.05 1.39 0.12
N PHE A 209 -12.12 2.55 -0.54
CA PHE A 209 -12.57 3.80 0.07
C PHE A 209 -13.96 3.66 0.70
N VAL A 210 -14.95 3.18 -0.05
CA VAL A 210 -16.34 3.06 0.43
C VAL A 210 -16.43 2.09 1.61
N ILE A 211 -15.79 0.92 1.52
CA ILE A 211 -15.80 -0.09 2.58
C ILE A 211 -15.13 0.48 3.85
N HIS A 212 -13.96 1.11 3.69
CA HIS A 212 -13.25 1.65 4.86
C HIS A 212 -13.96 2.86 5.45
N ALA A 213 -14.50 3.76 4.63
CA ALA A 213 -15.32 4.88 5.10
C ALA A 213 -16.55 4.41 5.89
N TRP A 214 -17.17 3.30 5.48
CA TRP A 214 -18.24 2.68 6.26
C TRP A 214 -17.74 2.15 7.61
N ASN A 215 -16.59 1.47 7.63
CA ASN A 215 -15.96 1.01 8.88
C ASN A 215 -15.64 2.19 9.82
N LEU A 216 -15.17 3.31 9.27
CA LEU A 216 -14.89 4.52 10.04
C LEU A 216 -16.15 5.18 10.62
N ARG A 217 -17.28 5.13 9.90
CA ARG A 217 -18.58 5.55 10.47
C ARG A 217 -19.04 4.62 11.59
N ARG A 218 -18.78 3.32 11.46
CA ARG A 218 -19.07 2.35 12.56
C ARG A 218 -18.18 2.60 13.77
N LEU A 219 -16.93 3.05 13.56
CA LEU A 219 -16.02 3.42 14.64
C LEU A 219 -16.64 4.47 15.56
N ASP A 220 -17.29 5.51 15.03
CA ASP A 220 -17.96 6.54 15.86
C ASP A 220 -19.05 5.93 16.75
N ALA A 221 -19.81 4.97 16.22
CA ALA A 221 -20.84 4.26 17.00
C ALA A 221 -20.23 3.30 18.04
N GLU A 222 -19.10 2.65 17.73
CA GLU A 222 -18.35 1.80 18.66
C GLU A 222 -17.80 2.64 19.82
N ILE A 223 -17.17 3.78 19.54
CA ILE A 223 -16.64 4.71 20.55
C ILE A 223 -17.74 5.12 21.53
N LYS A 224 -18.88 5.57 21.01
CA LYS A 224 -20.02 5.96 21.84
C LYS A 224 -20.48 4.85 22.78
N ARG A 225 -20.59 3.62 22.26
CA ARG A 225 -21.02 2.45 23.04
C ARG A 225 -20.01 2.06 24.14
N GLU A 226 -18.73 2.07 23.82
CA GLU A 226 -17.70 1.69 24.80
C GLU A 226 -17.57 2.73 25.93
N VAL A 227 -17.65 4.04 25.61
CA VAL A 227 -17.65 5.10 26.63
C VAL A 227 -18.87 4.98 27.55
N GLN A 228 -20.07 4.73 27.00
CA GLN A 228 -21.27 4.53 27.82
C GLN A 228 -21.19 3.30 28.72
N ARG A 229 -20.57 2.22 28.21
CA ARG A 229 -20.36 0.98 29.00
C ARG A 229 -19.43 1.21 30.18
N GLU A 230 -18.36 1.99 29.98
CA GLU A 230 -17.39 2.23 31.03
C GLU A 230 -18.00 3.14 32.12
N ALA A 231 -18.71 4.19 31.69
CA ALA A 231 -19.44 5.04 32.64
C ALA A 231 -20.50 4.29 33.45
N ALA A 232 -21.17 3.31 32.84
CA ALA A 232 -22.14 2.46 33.56
C ALA A 232 -21.49 1.51 34.58
N LYS A 233 -20.24 1.07 34.34
CA LYS A 233 -19.48 0.25 35.29
C LYS A 233 -18.92 1.06 36.47
N GLU A 234 -18.53 2.30 36.24
CA GLU A 234 -18.06 3.21 37.29
C GLU A 234 -19.18 3.66 38.24
N ALA A 235 -20.45 3.64 37.73
CA ALA A 235 -21.63 4.02 38.49
C ALA A 235 -22.26 2.85 39.28
N ALA A 236 -21.84 1.62 39.06
CA ALA A 236 -22.35 0.39 39.71
C ALA A 236 -21.44 -0.09 40.84
#